data_1dec97a857a206371b1f2c014cd43c6e
#
_entry.id   1dec97a857a206371b1f2c014cd43c6e
#
_cell.length_a   1.000
_cell.length_b   1.000
_cell.length_c   1.000
_cell.angle_alpha   90.00
_cell.angle_beta   90.00
_cell.angle_gamma   90.00
#
_symmetry.space_group_name_H-M   'P 1'
#
loop_
_entity.id
_entity.type
_entity.pdbx_description
1 polymer ?
#
loop_
_entity_poly.entity_id
_entity_poly.type
_entity_poly.pdbx_seq_one_letter_code
_entity_poly.pdbx_strand_id
1 'polypeptide(L)'
;MMSLMLMTLAVMVMTVHGKTFTKCELARELARNGVPRADIDDYVCMAQYESSFRTGVISGVNPDKHKSRDHGLFQINDYWNCDPKDGRKTKNGCKHPCSGYFNDNISDDIACVRQLKREHRGFGFSYAWRDNCRNLSSSYLRGCNY
;
A
#
# COMPACT_ATOMS: atom_id res chain seq x y z
N MET A 1 -4.47 -57.80 -14.60
CA MET A 1 -5.39 -56.70 -14.29
C MET A 1 -4.59 -55.63 -13.58
N MET A 2 -4.17 -54.57 -14.30
CA MET A 2 -3.38 -53.45 -13.76
C MET A 2 -4.36 -52.32 -13.42
N SER A 3 -4.48 -52.01 -12.12
CA SER A 3 -5.33 -50.91 -11.63
C SER A 3 -4.59 -49.59 -11.83
N LEU A 4 -5.09 -48.76 -12.74
CA LEU A 4 -4.59 -47.42 -12.97
C LEU A 4 -5.11 -46.51 -11.83
N MET A 5 -4.25 -46.17 -10.85
CA MET A 5 -4.57 -45.18 -9.85
C MET A 5 -4.40 -43.76 -10.46
N LEU A 6 -5.52 -43.12 -10.79
CA LEU A 6 -5.52 -41.70 -11.16
C LEU A 6 -5.24 -40.86 -9.91
N MET A 7 -4.03 -40.34 -9.82
CA MET A 7 -3.72 -39.27 -8.86
C MET A 7 -4.28 -37.95 -9.42
N THR A 8 -5.40 -37.51 -8.90
CA THR A 8 -5.91 -36.17 -9.15
C THR A 8 -5.07 -35.15 -8.39
N LEU A 9 -4.21 -34.42 -9.11
CA LEU A 9 -3.46 -33.29 -8.57
C LEU A 9 -4.43 -32.14 -8.34
N ALA A 10 -4.85 -31.91 -7.09
CA ALA A 10 -5.64 -30.75 -6.72
C ALA A 10 -4.74 -29.51 -6.79
N VAL A 11 -4.86 -28.73 -7.86
CA VAL A 11 -4.24 -27.42 -7.96
C VAL A 11 -4.98 -26.49 -7.00
N MET A 12 -4.41 -26.23 -5.82
CA MET A 12 -4.88 -25.17 -4.92
C MET A 12 -4.59 -23.83 -5.59
N VAL A 13 -5.60 -23.23 -6.22
CA VAL A 13 -5.55 -21.84 -6.65
C VAL A 13 -5.60 -20.98 -5.40
N MET A 14 -4.45 -20.54 -4.92
CA MET A 14 -4.39 -19.50 -3.89
C MET A 14 -4.85 -18.19 -4.55
N THR A 15 -6.11 -17.84 -4.36
CA THR A 15 -6.61 -16.51 -4.67
C THR A 15 -6.01 -15.55 -3.64
N VAL A 16 -5.01 -14.79 -4.07
CA VAL A 16 -4.47 -13.68 -3.26
C VAL A 16 -5.53 -12.58 -3.30
N HIS A 17 -6.46 -12.65 -2.34
CA HIS A 17 -7.40 -11.56 -2.09
C HIS A 17 -6.70 -10.61 -1.10
N GLY A 18 -6.35 -9.43 -1.57
CA GLY A 18 -5.85 -8.38 -0.69
C GLY A 18 -6.90 -8.00 0.36
N LYS A 19 -6.45 -7.63 1.55
CA LYS A 19 -7.30 -7.14 2.64
C LYS A 19 -7.87 -5.75 2.29
N THR A 20 -9.10 -5.50 2.71
CA THR A 20 -9.68 -4.15 2.76
C THR A 20 -9.83 -3.76 4.24
N PHE A 21 -9.14 -2.71 4.64
CA PHE A 21 -9.23 -2.17 6.00
C PHE A 21 -10.50 -1.32 6.17
N THR A 22 -11.05 -1.31 7.38
CA THR A 22 -11.86 -0.16 7.83
C THR A 22 -10.95 0.96 8.32
N LYS A 23 -11.46 2.18 8.44
CA LYS A 23 -10.70 3.32 9.00
C LYS A 23 -10.08 3.01 10.35
N CYS A 24 -10.88 2.43 11.26
CA CYS A 24 -10.43 2.14 12.62
C CYS A 24 -9.44 0.97 12.70
N GLU A 25 -9.59 -0.04 11.84
CA GLU A 25 -8.60 -1.13 11.72
C GLU A 25 -7.26 -0.60 11.25
N LEU A 26 -7.26 0.25 10.20
CA LEU A 26 -6.03 0.84 9.70
C LEU A 26 -5.37 1.74 10.75
N ALA A 27 -6.16 2.58 11.45
CA ALA A 27 -5.64 3.44 12.52
C ALA A 27 -4.94 2.62 13.63
N ARG A 28 -5.54 1.50 14.05
CA ARG A 28 -4.91 0.58 15.03
C ARG A 28 -3.64 -0.06 14.49
N GLU A 29 -3.64 -0.49 13.23
CA GLU A 29 -2.46 -1.11 12.62
C GLU A 29 -1.30 -0.12 12.49
N LEU A 30 -1.59 1.13 12.10
CA LEU A 30 -0.61 2.22 12.06
C LEU A 30 -0.02 2.49 13.46
N ALA A 31 -0.87 2.56 14.48
CA ALA A 31 -0.41 2.75 15.87
C ALA A 31 0.49 1.58 16.34
N ARG A 32 0.13 0.33 16.04
CA ARG A 32 0.95 -0.86 16.34
C ARG A 32 2.31 -0.82 15.65
N ASN A 33 2.37 -0.27 14.44
CA ASN A 33 3.61 -0.07 13.69
C ASN A 33 4.37 1.21 14.10
N GLY A 34 4.01 1.85 15.20
CA GLY A 34 4.70 3.00 15.77
C GLY A 34 4.58 4.28 14.95
N VAL A 35 3.52 4.43 14.16
CA VAL A 35 3.20 5.72 13.53
C VAL A 35 2.80 6.71 14.63
N PRO A 36 3.40 7.92 14.67
CA PRO A 36 3.03 8.94 15.63
C PRO A 36 1.52 9.24 15.56
N ARG A 37 0.87 9.35 16.73
CA ARG A 37 -0.58 9.57 16.81
C ARG A 37 -1.05 10.79 16.00
N ALA A 38 -0.24 11.84 15.97
CA ALA A 38 -0.54 13.05 15.20
C ALA A 38 -0.52 12.87 13.68
N ASP A 39 0.03 11.75 13.19
CA ASP A 39 0.13 11.46 11.74
C ASP A 39 -0.92 10.43 11.27
N ILE A 40 -1.57 9.71 12.19
CA ILE A 40 -2.45 8.58 11.84
C ILE A 40 -3.60 9.01 10.95
N ASP A 41 -4.21 10.16 11.20
CA ASP A 41 -5.30 10.71 10.40
C ASP A 41 -4.87 10.90 8.93
N ASP A 42 -3.66 11.44 8.72
CA ASP A 42 -3.09 11.65 7.39
C ASP A 42 -2.84 10.35 6.65
N TYR A 43 -2.26 9.34 7.32
CA TYR A 43 -2.05 8.01 6.74
C TYR A 43 -3.38 7.33 6.36
N VAL A 44 -4.37 7.38 7.26
CA VAL A 44 -5.69 6.78 7.00
C VAL A 44 -6.39 7.48 5.84
N CYS A 45 -6.35 8.81 5.81
CA CYS A 45 -6.91 9.59 4.70
C CYS A 45 -6.19 9.30 3.38
N MET A 46 -4.86 9.28 3.37
CA MET A 46 -4.08 8.94 2.19
C MET A 46 -4.49 7.56 1.64
N ALA A 47 -4.54 6.52 2.48
CA ALA A 47 -4.95 5.18 2.07
C ALA A 47 -6.39 5.13 1.53
N GLN A 48 -7.30 5.94 2.07
CA GLN A 48 -8.66 6.04 1.58
C GLN A 48 -8.71 6.47 0.12
N TYR A 49 -7.95 7.50 -0.23
CA TYR A 49 -7.98 8.09 -1.57
C TYR A 49 -7.00 7.45 -2.56
N GLU A 50 -5.95 6.78 -2.07
CA GLU A 50 -5.02 6.03 -2.94
C GLU A 50 -5.58 4.67 -3.37
N SER A 51 -6.16 3.90 -2.46
CA SER A 51 -6.54 2.51 -2.71
C SER A 51 -7.94 2.12 -2.25
N SER A 52 -8.73 3.03 -1.67
CA SER A 52 -9.96 2.70 -0.94
C SER A 52 -9.70 1.65 0.14
N PHE A 53 -8.60 1.80 0.87
CA PHE A 53 -8.14 0.91 1.97
C PHE A 53 -7.75 -0.50 1.54
N ARG A 54 -7.50 -0.78 0.28
CA ARG A 54 -7.19 -2.11 -0.24
C ARG A 54 -5.70 -2.34 -0.38
N THR A 55 -5.20 -3.44 0.16
CA THR A 55 -3.78 -3.83 0.06
C THR A 55 -3.41 -4.42 -1.30
N GLY A 56 -4.33 -5.12 -1.95
CA GLY A 56 -4.11 -5.84 -3.20
C GLY A 56 -4.34 -5.01 -4.48
N VAL A 57 -4.09 -3.69 -4.47
CA VAL A 57 -4.32 -2.82 -5.63
C VAL A 57 -3.03 -2.50 -6.36
N ILE A 58 -3.03 -2.69 -7.67
CA ILE A 58 -2.02 -2.14 -8.59
C ILE A 58 -2.76 -1.21 -9.56
N SER A 59 -2.25 -0.01 -9.75
CA SER A 59 -2.84 0.94 -10.70
C SER A 59 -2.71 0.48 -12.15
N GLY A 60 -3.48 1.07 -13.05
CA GLY A 60 -3.17 1.06 -14.46
C GLY A 60 -1.80 1.70 -14.73
N VAL A 61 -1.33 1.62 -15.96
CA VAL A 61 -0.09 2.28 -16.37
C VAL A 61 -0.32 3.79 -16.34
N ASN A 62 0.52 4.50 -15.60
CA ASN A 62 0.49 5.96 -15.54
C ASN A 62 0.88 6.56 -16.90
N PRO A 63 0.33 7.72 -17.28
CA PRO A 63 0.62 8.36 -18.57
C PRO A 63 2.00 9.05 -18.60
N ASP A 64 2.83 8.83 -17.57
CA ASP A 64 4.18 9.37 -17.52
C ASP A 64 5.14 8.69 -18.53
N LYS A 65 6.28 9.31 -18.76
CA LYS A 65 7.31 8.80 -19.67
C LYS A 65 7.93 7.47 -19.24
N HIS A 66 7.77 7.09 -17.96
CA HIS A 66 8.34 5.88 -17.39
C HIS A 66 7.36 4.70 -17.44
N LYS A 67 6.08 4.95 -17.80
CA LYS A 67 5.03 3.95 -17.81
C LYS A 67 4.92 3.25 -16.45
N SER A 68 5.05 4.04 -15.39
CA SER A 68 5.03 3.54 -14.02
C SER A 68 3.66 3.02 -13.60
N ARG A 69 3.64 2.25 -12.52
CA ARG A 69 2.44 1.79 -11.82
C ARG A 69 2.60 2.06 -10.33
N ASP A 70 1.49 2.09 -9.64
CA ASP A 70 1.44 2.31 -8.20
C ASP A 70 0.91 1.08 -7.49
N HIS A 71 1.49 0.73 -6.34
CA HIS A 71 1.32 -0.56 -5.69
C HIS A 71 0.80 -0.43 -4.26
N GLY A 72 -0.20 -1.26 -3.93
CA GLY A 72 -0.67 -1.51 -2.58
C GLY A 72 -1.48 -0.40 -1.94
N LEU A 73 -1.57 -0.46 -0.61
CA LEU A 73 -2.42 0.39 0.21
C LEU A 73 -2.18 1.89 0.00
N PHE A 74 -0.91 2.30 -0.15
CA PHE A 74 -0.49 3.69 -0.32
C PHE A 74 -0.06 4.03 -1.73
N GLN A 75 -0.31 3.15 -2.71
CA GLN A 75 0.01 3.34 -4.12
C GLN A 75 1.46 3.79 -4.35
N ILE A 76 2.39 2.99 -3.83
CA ILE A 76 3.83 3.25 -3.93
C ILE A 76 4.30 3.04 -5.37
N ASN A 77 4.92 4.07 -5.96
CA ASN A 77 5.26 4.11 -7.38
C ASN A 77 6.49 3.26 -7.74
N ASP A 78 6.40 2.46 -8.80
CA ASP A 78 7.44 1.51 -9.19
C ASP A 78 8.63 2.13 -9.95
N TYR A 79 8.51 3.33 -10.46
CA TYR A 79 9.67 4.04 -10.98
C TYR A 79 10.45 4.77 -9.89
N TRP A 80 9.75 5.43 -8.97
CA TRP A 80 10.40 6.29 -7.97
C TRP A 80 10.80 5.54 -6.71
N ASN A 81 9.96 4.63 -6.21
CA ASN A 81 10.04 4.20 -4.82
C ASN A 81 10.31 2.71 -4.63
N CYS A 82 9.93 1.84 -5.56
CA CYS A 82 10.19 0.41 -5.44
C CYS A 82 10.70 -0.23 -6.74
N ASP A 83 11.20 -1.45 -6.62
CA ASP A 83 11.70 -2.22 -7.76
C ASP A 83 10.65 -3.24 -8.23
N PRO A 84 10.08 -3.09 -9.44
CA PRO A 84 9.08 -4.02 -9.98
C PRO A 84 9.65 -5.38 -10.35
N LYS A 85 10.99 -5.56 -10.38
CA LYS A 85 11.67 -6.80 -10.74
C LYS A 85 11.34 -7.33 -12.14
N ASP A 86 10.99 -6.46 -13.07
CA ASP A 86 10.62 -6.79 -14.45
C ASP A 86 11.63 -6.28 -15.51
N GLY A 87 12.80 -5.84 -15.05
CA GLY A 87 13.89 -5.32 -15.90
C GLY A 87 13.74 -3.84 -16.27
N ARG A 88 12.65 -3.16 -15.90
CA ARG A 88 12.51 -1.72 -16.11
C ARG A 88 13.44 -0.94 -15.17
N LYS A 89 13.90 0.20 -15.66
CA LYS A 89 14.71 1.11 -14.86
C LYS A 89 13.86 1.74 -13.75
N THR A 90 14.38 1.71 -12.53
CA THR A 90 13.74 2.32 -11.34
C THR A 90 14.75 3.09 -10.50
N LYS A 91 14.29 4.07 -9.76
CA LYS A 91 15.05 4.76 -8.71
C LYS A 91 15.11 3.94 -7.41
N ASN A 92 14.07 3.13 -7.18
CA ASN A 92 13.92 2.28 -6.00
C ASN A 92 14.26 3.01 -4.68
N GLY A 93 13.67 4.18 -4.47
CA GLY A 93 13.98 5.06 -3.35
C GLY A 93 13.82 4.41 -1.97
N CYS A 94 12.80 3.57 -1.81
CA CYS A 94 12.58 2.81 -0.56
C CYS A 94 13.41 1.52 -0.47
N LYS A 95 14.21 1.20 -1.49
CA LYS A 95 15.10 0.01 -1.55
C LYS A 95 14.36 -1.30 -1.29
N HIS A 96 13.18 -1.44 -1.88
CA HIS A 96 12.29 -2.58 -1.63
C HIS A 96 11.65 -3.07 -2.94
N PRO A 97 11.39 -4.39 -3.11
CA PRO A 97 10.61 -4.88 -4.25
C PRO A 97 9.15 -4.44 -4.15
N CYS A 98 8.54 -4.04 -5.26
CA CYS A 98 7.14 -3.60 -5.28
C CYS A 98 6.15 -4.69 -4.84
N SER A 99 6.53 -5.98 -4.99
CA SER A 99 5.72 -7.11 -4.53
C SER A 99 5.48 -7.11 -3.01
N GLY A 100 6.36 -6.49 -2.22
CA GLY A 100 6.15 -6.33 -0.78
C GLY A 100 4.95 -5.45 -0.44
N TYR A 101 4.65 -4.47 -1.27
CA TYR A 101 3.52 -3.54 -1.08
C TYR A 101 2.18 -4.07 -1.57
N PHE A 102 2.12 -5.34 -1.94
CA PHE A 102 0.93 -5.98 -2.52
C PHE A 102 0.38 -7.12 -1.66
N ASN A 103 0.75 -7.14 -0.40
CA ASN A 103 0.30 -8.14 0.57
C ASN A 103 -0.39 -7.48 1.78
N ASP A 104 -0.86 -8.28 2.72
CA ASP A 104 -1.64 -7.80 3.87
C ASP A 104 -0.77 -7.35 5.06
N ASN A 105 0.54 -7.55 5.00
CA ASN A 105 1.48 -7.00 5.97
C ASN A 105 1.95 -5.63 5.49
N ILE A 106 1.44 -4.58 6.10
CA ILE A 106 1.68 -3.19 5.70
C ILE A 106 2.88 -2.53 6.41
N SER A 107 3.71 -3.28 7.10
CA SER A 107 4.84 -2.72 7.85
C SER A 107 5.91 -2.09 6.95
N ASP A 108 6.17 -2.71 5.80
CA ASP A 108 7.07 -2.21 4.76
C ASP A 108 6.48 -1.02 3.99
N ASP A 109 5.17 -1.04 3.69
CA ASP A 109 4.44 0.12 3.17
C ASP A 109 4.61 1.34 4.09
N ILE A 110 4.35 1.15 5.38
CA ILE A 110 4.51 2.20 6.40
C ILE A 110 5.95 2.70 6.46
N ALA A 111 6.93 1.82 6.40
CA ALA A 111 8.34 2.19 6.41
C ALA A 111 8.71 3.08 5.21
N CYS A 112 8.24 2.72 4.01
CA CYS A 112 8.45 3.52 2.80
C CYS A 112 7.76 4.89 2.91
N VAL A 113 6.48 4.95 3.28
CA VAL A 113 5.74 6.22 3.46
C VAL A 113 6.40 7.11 4.51
N ARG A 114 6.89 6.52 5.62
CA ARG A 114 7.64 7.26 6.65
C ARG A 114 8.93 7.85 6.11
N GLN A 115 9.65 7.13 5.26
CA GLN A 115 10.83 7.64 4.56
C GLN A 115 10.46 8.82 3.65
N LEU A 116 9.46 8.65 2.79
CA LEU A 116 8.99 9.68 1.87
C LEU A 116 8.51 10.94 2.61
N LYS A 117 7.79 10.76 3.72
CA LYS A 117 7.38 11.88 4.58
C LYS A 117 8.57 12.69 5.09
N ARG A 118 9.67 12.02 5.51
CA ARG A 118 10.90 12.72 5.94
C ARG A 118 11.56 13.47 4.79
N GLU A 119 11.71 12.83 3.64
CA GLU A 119 12.38 13.39 2.46
C GLU A 119 11.64 14.61 1.92
N HIS A 120 10.33 14.56 1.90
CA HIS A 120 9.45 15.61 1.38
C HIS A 120 8.95 16.59 2.45
N ARG A 121 9.40 16.45 3.72
CA ARG A 121 8.98 17.29 4.86
C ARG A 121 7.46 17.31 5.08
N GLY A 122 6.79 16.20 4.85
CA GLY A 122 5.35 16.04 5.00
C GLY A 122 4.76 15.11 3.95
N PHE A 123 3.44 15.03 3.88
CA PHE A 123 2.71 14.13 2.97
C PHE A 123 2.51 14.68 1.55
N GLY A 124 3.10 15.83 1.22
CA GLY A 124 2.94 16.49 -0.08
C GLY A 124 3.45 15.71 -1.30
N PHE A 125 4.13 14.57 -1.11
CA PHE A 125 4.50 13.66 -2.18
C PHE A 125 3.30 12.91 -2.76
N SER A 126 2.21 12.69 -2.00
CA SER A 126 0.97 12.08 -2.46
C SER A 126 0.02 13.12 -3.03
N TYR A 127 -0.40 12.95 -4.28
CA TYR A 127 -1.44 13.77 -4.90
C TYR A 127 -2.78 13.59 -4.17
N ALA A 128 -3.15 12.35 -3.84
CA ALA A 128 -4.38 12.04 -3.12
C ALA A 128 -4.45 12.78 -1.78
N TRP A 129 -3.35 12.81 -1.03
CA TRP A 129 -3.28 13.56 0.22
C TRP A 129 -3.41 15.08 0.00
N ARG A 130 -2.70 15.62 -1.00
CA ARG A 130 -2.77 17.07 -1.31
C ARG A 130 -4.17 17.53 -1.64
N ASP A 131 -4.92 16.71 -2.35
CA ASP A 131 -6.24 17.08 -2.86
C ASP A 131 -7.35 16.85 -1.82
N ASN A 132 -7.18 15.90 -0.89
CA ASN A 132 -8.27 15.44 -0.04
C ASN A 132 -7.99 15.51 1.48
N CYS A 133 -6.72 15.58 1.90
CA CYS A 133 -6.37 15.32 3.30
C CYS A 133 -5.77 16.53 4.05
N ARG A 134 -5.48 17.63 3.38
CA ARG A 134 -4.79 18.79 4.01
C ARG A 134 -5.57 19.43 5.17
N ASN A 135 -6.87 19.33 5.16
CA ASN A 135 -7.75 20.00 6.12
C ASN A 135 -8.71 19.00 6.76
N LEU A 136 -8.17 17.92 7.33
CA LEU A 136 -8.99 16.92 8.00
C LEU A 136 -9.67 17.52 9.24
N SER A 137 -10.95 17.19 9.40
CA SER A 137 -11.68 17.50 10.63
C SER A 137 -11.08 16.73 11.81
N SER A 138 -11.00 17.33 12.98
CA SER A 138 -10.65 16.65 14.23
C SER A 138 -11.56 15.47 14.58
N SER A 139 -12.70 15.36 13.89
CA SER A 139 -13.62 14.23 14.00
C SER A 139 -13.39 13.12 12.98
N TYR A 140 -12.35 13.20 12.13
CA TYR A 140 -12.16 12.25 11.02
C TYR A 140 -12.06 10.79 11.48
N LEU A 141 -11.38 10.52 12.59
CA LEU A 141 -11.29 9.20 13.22
C LEU A 141 -12.06 9.11 14.56
N ARG A 142 -13.11 9.96 14.75
CA ARG A 142 -13.93 9.90 15.94
C ARG A 142 -14.56 8.50 16.10
N GLY A 143 -14.44 7.94 17.32
CA GLY A 143 -14.94 6.60 17.64
C GLY A 143 -13.94 5.47 17.35
N CYS A 144 -12.79 5.75 16.77
CA CYS A 144 -11.72 4.77 16.64
C CYS A 144 -10.84 4.76 17.89
N ASN A 145 -10.67 3.58 18.48
CA ASN A 145 -9.74 3.36 19.61
C ASN A 145 -8.40 2.83 19.04
N TYR A 146 -7.34 3.63 19.13
CA TYR A 146 -6.00 3.31 18.65
C TYR A 146 -4.91 4.05 19.43
#